data_66488dfeab2b3ad5d702561fb4456b6a
#
_entry.id   66488dfeab2b3ad5d702561fb4456b6a
#
_cell.length_a   1.000
_cell.length_b   1.000
_cell.length_c   1.000
_cell.angle_alpha   90.00
_cell.angle_beta   90.00
_cell.angle_gamma   90.00
#
_symmetry.space_group_name_H-M   'P 1'
#
loop_
_entity.id
_entity.type
_entity.pdbx_description
1 polymer ?
#
loop_
_entity_poly.entity_id
_entity_poly.type
_entity_poly.pdbx_seq_one_letter_code
_entity_poly.pdbx_strand_id
1 'polypeptide(L)'
;NIANIQPGLLRDKRVYGGYQGIWVDKARTEPVSEDGNGVTMAILHTGRHYPDDLSEDGAIYHYPSTNRGPNRDANEIAATQNAYRYELPIFVILPGQTAKSKRHVKIGWVEDWDDLGRLFLITFGDTPPKGASPPTQDEPFNLTDDGDRGTTTAKTRKRQERFRFQVLQQYGHKCAVCNIKLPQLLIAAHIRGKADKGSDDWRNGLPLCGTHHDAFDLYLFGIVPETLQVEVAPTVTRNDLSIVTSTISTIRAEPHRDALNWRWKRTQKTWTSE
;
A
#
# COMPACT_ATOMS: atom_id res chain seq x y z
N ASN A 1 -4.25 -21.30 0.05
CA ASN A 1 -4.07 -20.93 1.47
C ASN A 1 -3.89 -22.20 2.30
N ILE A 2 -2.70 -22.34 2.90
CA ILE A 2 -2.42 -23.44 3.82
C ILE A 2 -2.47 -22.86 5.25
N ALA A 3 -3.46 -23.28 6.01
CA ALA A 3 -3.64 -22.87 7.40
C ALA A 3 -3.03 -23.89 8.37
N ASN A 4 -2.58 -23.40 9.52
CA ASN A 4 -2.20 -24.25 10.66
C ASN A 4 -0.95 -25.13 10.46
N ILE A 5 0.09 -24.61 9.83
CA ILE A 5 1.37 -25.29 9.66
C ILE A 5 2.23 -25.19 10.93
N GLN A 6 2.81 -26.31 11.36
CA GLN A 6 3.79 -26.32 12.45
C GLN A 6 5.08 -25.62 12.01
N PRO A 7 5.69 -24.74 12.84
CA PRO A 7 6.94 -24.08 12.51
C PRO A 7 8.10 -25.04 12.20
N GLY A 8 8.11 -26.24 12.81
CA GLY A 8 9.08 -27.29 12.51
C GLY A 8 9.05 -27.70 11.04
N LEU A 9 7.87 -27.96 10.49
CA LEU A 9 7.71 -28.36 9.10
C LEU A 9 8.26 -27.31 8.12
N LEU A 10 8.07 -26.00 8.42
CA LEU A 10 8.63 -24.91 7.58
C LEU A 10 10.15 -24.95 7.57
N ARG A 11 10.79 -25.24 8.70
CA ARG A 11 12.25 -25.40 8.80
C ARG A 11 12.74 -26.65 8.09
N ASP A 12 12.09 -27.79 8.32
CA ASP A 12 12.46 -29.07 7.71
C ASP A 12 12.39 -29.03 6.19
N LYS A 13 11.40 -28.29 5.67
CA LYS A 13 11.26 -28.05 4.22
C LYS A 13 12.13 -26.89 3.71
N ARG A 14 12.90 -26.23 4.57
CA ARG A 14 13.72 -25.05 4.27
C ARG A 14 12.93 -23.91 3.63
N VAL A 15 11.64 -23.81 3.96
CA VAL A 15 10.77 -22.73 3.48
C VAL A 15 11.00 -21.47 4.31
N TYR A 16 11.25 -21.62 5.61
CA TYR A 16 11.46 -20.51 6.52
C TYR A 16 12.26 -20.89 7.77
N GLY A 17 13.30 -20.11 8.10
CA GLY A 17 14.21 -20.39 9.22
C GLY A 17 13.75 -19.92 10.60
N GLY A 18 12.71 -19.09 10.70
CA GLY A 18 11.99 -18.83 11.96
C GLY A 18 12.27 -17.52 12.71
N TYR A 19 13.28 -16.72 12.32
CA TYR A 19 13.64 -15.47 13.05
C TYR A 19 13.89 -14.25 12.14
N GLN A 20 13.71 -14.38 10.84
CA GLN A 20 14.00 -13.32 9.87
C GLN A 20 12.73 -12.88 9.18
N GLY A 21 12.64 -11.62 8.82
CA GLY A 21 11.54 -11.11 8.02
C GLY A 21 11.53 -11.74 6.63
N ILE A 22 12.63 -11.58 5.89
CA ILE A 22 12.84 -12.18 4.57
C ILE A 22 13.73 -13.43 4.72
N TRP A 23 13.34 -14.51 4.05
CA TRP A 23 14.08 -15.76 4.01
C TRP A 23 14.50 -16.12 2.59
N VAL A 24 15.81 -16.22 2.39
CA VAL A 24 16.44 -16.64 1.14
C VAL A 24 17.22 -17.92 1.40
N ASP A 25 16.89 -19.00 0.70
CA ASP A 25 17.73 -20.20 0.68
C ASP A 25 18.77 -20.07 -0.43
N LYS A 26 19.89 -19.39 -0.12
CA LYS A 26 20.94 -19.12 -1.10
C LYS A 26 21.41 -20.37 -1.82
N ALA A 27 21.65 -21.47 -1.10
CA ALA A 27 22.15 -22.70 -1.70
C ALA A 27 21.24 -23.26 -2.81
N ARG A 28 19.92 -22.97 -2.73
CA ARG A 28 18.95 -23.41 -3.75
C ARG A 28 18.68 -22.39 -4.83
N THR A 29 18.73 -21.11 -4.49
CA THR A 29 18.20 -20.03 -5.35
C THR A 29 19.28 -19.16 -5.99
N GLU A 30 20.51 -19.13 -5.42
CA GLU A 30 21.62 -18.40 -6.04
C GLU A 30 21.94 -18.85 -7.46
N PRO A 31 21.95 -20.17 -7.79
CA PRO A 31 22.26 -20.61 -9.15
C PRO A 31 21.24 -20.17 -10.22
N VAL A 32 20.03 -19.77 -9.81
CA VAL A 32 18.98 -19.31 -10.74
C VAL A 32 18.87 -17.79 -10.81
N SER A 33 19.65 -17.06 -10.00
CA SER A 33 19.67 -15.59 -10.02
C SER A 33 20.93 -15.06 -10.70
N GLU A 34 20.76 -14.18 -11.68
CA GLU A 34 21.86 -13.58 -12.44
C GLU A 34 22.76 -12.69 -11.58
N ASP A 35 22.22 -12.09 -10.53
CA ASP A 35 22.93 -11.18 -9.62
C ASP A 35 23.58 -11.88 -8.41
N GLY A 36 23.43 -13.20 -8.30
CA GLY A 36 23.97 -14.00 -7.19
C GLY A 36 23.31 -13.75 -5.83
N ASN A 37 22.22 -12.98 -5.77
CA ASN A 37 21.49 -12.72 -4.52
C ASN A 37 20.50 -13.83 -4.17
N GLY A 38 20.19 -14.70 -5.12
CA GLY A 38 19.16 -15.73 -5.00
C GLY A 38 17.75 -15.14 -5.16
N VAL A 39 16.77 -15.92 -4.73
CA VAL A 39 15.34 -15.54 -4.76
C VAL A 39 14.74 -15.74 -3.38
N THR A 40 13.92 -14.79 -2.96
CA THR A 40 13.18 -14.89 -1.70
C THR A 40 12.23 -16.09 -1.74
N MET A 41 12.36 -16.97 -0.77
CA MET A 41 11.48 -18.14 -0.59
C MET A 41 10.26 -17.79 0.25
N ALA A 42 10.48 -16.99 1.30
CA ALA A 42 9.39 -16.63 2.22
C ALA A 42 9.64 -15.29 2.88
N ILE A 43 8.56 -14.66 3.32
CA ILE A 43 8.58 -13.51 4.21
C ILE A 43 7.72 -13.79 5.45
N LEU A 44 8.12 -13.25 6.59
CA LEU A 44 7.31 -13.22 7.80
C LEU A 44 6.67 -11.84 7.93
N HIS A 45 5.37 -11.76 7.75
CA HIS A 45 4.59 -10.55 8.03
C HIS A 45 3.95 -10.65 9.41
N THR A 46 4.44 -9.86 10.36
CA THR A 46 4.01 -9.97 11.76
C THR A 46 2.68 -9.27 12.05
N GLY A 47 2.26 -8.35 11.21
CA GLY A 47 1.06 -7.51 11.43
C GLY A 47 1.15 -6.59 12.66
N ARG A 48 2.28 -6.61 13.41
CA ARG A 48 2.40 -5.91 14.69
C ARG A 48 2.73 -4.43 14.55
N HIS A 49 3.45 -4.07 13.50
CA HIS A 49 3.93 -2.70 13.32
C HIS A 49 2.98 -1.86 12.45
N TYR A 50 2.30 -2.52 11.52
CA TYR A 50 1.41 -1.86 10.55
C TYR A 50 0.23 -2.79 10.23
N PRO A 51 -0.85 -2.77 11.03
CA PRO A 51 -2.02 -3.63 10.82
C PRO A 51 -2.66 -3.43 9.45
N ASP A 52 -2.66 -2.20 8.95
CA ASP A 52 -3.28 -1.82 7.68
C ASP A 52 -2.47 -2.26 6.44
N ASP A 53 -1.25 -2.81 6.66
CA ASP A 53 -0.40 -3.31 5.59
C ASP A 53 -0.73 -4.78 5.23
N LEU A 54 -1.72 -5.39 5.85
CA LEU A 54 -2.12 -6.78 5.61
C LEU A 54 -3.63 -6.91 5.45
N SER A 55 -4.06 -7.46 4.32
CA SER A 55 -5.45 -7.84 4.07
C SER A 55 -5.60 -9.34 3.77
N GLU A 56 -6.80 -9.75 3.36
CA GLU A 56 -7.05 -11.10 2.91
C GLU A 56 -6.34 -11.42 1.58
N ASP A 57 -6.07 -10.42 0.76
CA ASP A 57 -5.67 -10.56 -0.63
C ASP A 57 -4.27 -10.05 -0.95
N GLY A 58 -3.60 -9.40 0.00
CA GLY A 58 -2.27 -8.85 -0.21
C GLY A 58 -1.63 -8.30 1.04
N ALA A 59 -0.42 -7.80 0.87
CA ALA A 59 0.32 -7.11 1.91
C ALA A 59 1.23 -6.03 1.30
N ILE A 60 1.41 -4.94 2.01
CA ILE A 60 2.55 -4.04 1.82
C ILE A 60 3.63 -4.49 2.78
N TYR A 61 4.79 -4.83 2.26
CA TYR A 61 5.92 -5.28 3.05
C TYR A 61 7.06 -4.28 3.02
N HIS A 62 7.44 -3.78 4.19
CA HIS A 62 8.53 -2.80 4.33
C HIS A 62 9.89 -3.45 4.10
N TYR A 63 10.77 -2.76 3.40
CA TYR A 63 12.15 -3.19 3.25
C TYR A 63 12.80 -3.40 4.61
N PRO A 64 13.65 -4.42 4.76
CA PRO A 64 14.39 -4.58 5.98
C PRO A 64 15.28 -3.35 6.24
N SER A 65 15.34 -2.94 7.50
CA SER A 65 16.23 -1.89 8.00
C SER A 65 16.81 -2.39 9.31
N THR A 66 17.88 -3.14 9.22
CA THR A 66 18.46 -3.84 10.36
C THR A 66 19.95 -3.54 10.50
N ASN A 67 20.51 -3.76 11.69
CA ASN A 67 21.94 -3.62 11.94
C ASN A 67 22.74 -4.91 11.65
N ARG A 68 22.23 -5.78 10.79
CA ARG A 68 22.81 -7.10 10.46
C ARG A 68 23.85 -7.01 9.35
N GLY A 69 25.03 -6.50 9.63
CA GLY A 69 26.14 -6.46 8.70
C GLY A 69 25.90 -5.73 7.36
N PRO A 70 26.97 -5.25 6.73
CA PRO A 70 26.84 -4.54 5.47
C PRO A 70 26.24 -5.45 4.39
N ASN A 71 25.42 -4.91 3.52
CA ASN A 71 24.80 -5.55 2.36
C ASN A 71 23.72 -6.61 2.64
N ARG A 72 23.49 -7.06 3.87
CA ARG A 72 22.48 -8.11 4.11
C ARG A 72 21.07 -7.66 3.74
N ASP A 73 20.68 -6.49 4.21
CA ASP A 73 19.36 -5.92 3.89
C ASP A 73 19.24 -5.65 2.38
N ALA A 74 20.30 -5.15 1.73
CA ALA A 74 20.33 -4.94 0.29
C ALA A 74 20.18 -6.26 -0.50
N ASN A 75 20.87 -7.32 -0.08
CA ASN A 75 20.77 -8.63 -0.71
C ASN A 75 19.36 -9.25 -0.52
N GLU A 76 18.75 -9.10 0.65
CA GLU A 76 17.37 -9.55 0.89
C GLU A 76 16.35 -8.77 0.04
N ILE A 77 16.57 -7.47 -0.17
CA ILE A 77 15.75 -6.64 -1.06
C ILE A 77 15.91 -7.13 -2.52
N ALA A 78 17.15 -7.28 -3.00
CA ALA A 78 17.43 -7.76 -4.35
C ALA A 78 16.83 -9.17 -4.59
N ALA A 79 16.99 -10.09 -3.63
CA ALA A 79 16.38 -11.41 -3.72
C ALA A 79 14.84 -11.38 -3.79
N THR A 80 14.21 -10.37 -3.17
CA THR A 80 12.76 -10.20 -3.23
C THR A 80 12.33 -9.59 -4.58
N GLN A 81 13.11 -8.65 -5.11
CA GLN A 81 12.93 -8.15 -6.47
C GLN A 81 13.12 -9.25 -7.52
N ASN A 82 14.05 -10.20 -7.27
CA ASN A 82 14.24 -11.35 -8.13
C ASN A 82 13.01 -12.27 -8.17
N ALA A 83 12.26 -12.41 -7.07
CA ALA A 83 11.00 -13.15 -7.09
C ALA A 83 10.01 -12.57 -8.12
N TYR A 84 9.94 -11.26 -8.24
CA TYR A 84 9.18 -10.59 -9.30
C TYR A 84 9.77 -10.85 -10.69
N ARG A 85 11.07 -10.61 -10.88
CA ARG A 85 11.73 -10.71 -12.19
C ARG A 85 11.61 -12.11 -12.81
N TYR A 86 11.63 -13.14 -11.96
CA TYR A 86 11.54 -14.54 -12.40
C TYR A 86 10.11 -15.09 -12.29
N GLU A 87 9.13 -14.25 -11.98
CA GLU A 87 7.72 -14.64 -11.82
C GLU A 87 7.56 -15.87 -10.89
N LEU A 88 8.25 -15.83 -9.75
CA LEU A 88 8.23 -16.91 -8.77
C LEU A 88 7.37 -16.52 -7.56
N PRO A 89 6.50 -17.45 -7.09
CA PRO A 89 5.75 -17.22 -5.88
C PRO A 89 6.64 -17.27 -4.64
N ILE A 90 6.24 -16.54 -3.61
CA ILE A 90 6.84 -16.57 -2.29
C ILE A 90 5.84 -17.05 -1.26
N PHE A 91 6.32 -17.65 -0.17
CA PHE A 91 5.47 -17.97 0.97
C PHE A 91 5.35 -16.76 1.89
N VAL A 92 4.14 -16.33 2.17
CA VAL A 92 3.88 -15.28 3.16
C VAL A 92 3.42 -15.95 4.44
N ILE A 93 4.25 -15.83 5.48
CA ILE A 93 4.05 -16.51 6.75
C ILE A 93 3.47 -15.50 7.74
N LEU A 94 2.27 -15.78 8.20
CA LEU A 94 1.59 -15.02 9.22
C LEU A 94 1.79 -15.70 10.57
N PRO A 95 2.19 -14.95 11.63
CA PRO A 95 2.45 -15.53 12.93
C PRO A 95 1.16 -16.06 13.55
N GLY A 96 1.29 -17.11 14.32
CA GLY A 96 0.24 -17.52 15.25
C GLY A 96 0.27 -16.65 16.53
N GLN A 97 -0.64 -16.93 17.45
CA GLN A 97 -0.75 -16.16 18.70
C GLN A 97 0.50 -16.24 19.60
N THR A 98 1.27 -17.32 19.53
CA THR A 98 2.53 -17.52 20.27
C THR A 98 3.64 -18.00 19.34
N ALA A 99 4.90 -17.94 19.78
CA ALA A 99 6.04 -18.45 19.01
C ALA A 99 5.92 -19.96 18.65
N LYS A 100 5.25 -20.74 19.47
CA LYS A 100 4.98 -22.16 19.25
C LYS A 100 3.68 -22.43 18.48
N SER A 101 2.86 -21.40 18.27
CA SER A 101 1.59 -21.55 17.54
C SER A 101 1.82 -21.93 16.08
N LYS A 102 0.84 -22.65 15.54
CA LYS A 102 0.80 -22.91 14.10
C LYS A 102 0.80 -21.61 13.31
N ARG A 103 1.36 -21.66 12.12
CA ARG A 103 1.47 -20.54 11.19
C ARG A 103 0.40 -20.61 10.12
N HIS A 104 -0.14 -19.47 9.75
CA HIS A 104 -0.87 -19.33 8.50
C HIS A 104 0.15 -19.05 7.39
N VAL A 105 0.06 -19.82 6.30
CA VAL A 105 0.93 -19.62 5.14
C VAL A 105 0.07 -19.34 3.93
N LYS A 106 0.36 -18.26 3.25
CA LYS A 106 -0.27 -17.89 1.98
C LYS A 106 0.77 -17.97 0.87
N ILE A 107 0.33 -18.23 -0.35
CA ILE A 107 1.13 -18.01 -1.55
C ILE A 107 0.96 -16.56 -1.93
N GLY A 108 2.07 -15.87 -2.12
CA GLY A 108 2.13 -14.46 -2.53
C GLY A 108 3.03 -14.26 -3.73
N TRP A 109 2.81 -13.19 -4.43
CA TRP A 109 3.57 -12.74 -5.59
C TRP A 109 4.02 -11.32 -5.32
N VAL A 110 5.31 -11.06 -5.50
CA VAL A 110 5.79 -9.67 -5.53
C VAL A 110 5.23 -9.05 -6.81
N GLU A 111 4.34 -8.09 -6.67
CA GLU A 111 3.65 -7.45 -7.79
C GLU A 111 4.37 -6.18 -8.26
N ASP A 112 4.94 -5.44 -7.31
CA ASP A 112 5.66 -4.20 -7.56
C ASP A 112 6.52 -3.83 -6.34
N TRP A 113 7.41 -2.84 -6.49
CA TRP A 113 8.16 -2.27 -5.38
C TRP A 113 8.42 -0.79 -5.57
N ASP A 114 8.68 -0.12 -4.45
CA ASP A 114 9.02 1.30 -4.41
C ASP A 114 10.30 1.50 -3.58
N ASP A 115 11.41 1.76 -4.25
CA ASP A 115 12.71 1.94 -3.62
C ASP A 115 12.78 3.22 -2.77
N LEU A 116 12.00 4.25 -3.12
CA LEU A 116 11.93 5.49 -2.36
C LEU A 116 11.10 5.33 -1.09
N GLY A 117 9.97 4.66 -1.19
CA GLY A 117 9.11 4.32 -0.07
C GLY A 117 9.63 3.13 0.72
N ARG A 118 10.56 2.36 0.16
CA ARG A 118 11.11 1.13 0.74
C ARG A 118 10.01 0.10 1.02
N LEU A 119 9.19 -0.17 0.00
CA LEU A 119 8.00 -1.01 0.09
C LEU A 119 7.97 -2.05 -1.03
N PHE A 120 7.45 -3.23 -0.72
CA PHE A 120 6.98 -4.22 -1.69
C PHE A 120 5.45 -4.30 -1.65
N LEU A 121 4.83 -4.36 -2.81
CA LEU A 121 3.44 -4.79 -2.95
C LEU A 121 3.42 -6.30 -3.21
N ILE A 122 2.74 -7.04 -2.35
CA ILE A 122 2.61 -8.50 -2.42
C ILE A 122 1.14 -8.85 -2.54
N THR A 123 0.78 -9.57 -3.60
CA THR A 123 -0.60 -10.01 -3.84
C THR A 123 -0.72 -11.52 -3.56
N PHE A 124 -1.76 -11.92 -2.85
CA PHE A 124 -2.00 -13.34 -2.53
C PHE A 124 -2.81 -14.01 -3.62
N GLY A 125 -2.41 -15.22 -4.00
CA GLY A 125 -3.12 -16.01 -4.99
C GLY A 125 -2.33 -17.22 -5.47
N ASP A 126 -3.01 -18.16 -6.13
CA ASP A 126 -2.40 -19.37 -6.67
C ASP A 126 -1.74 -19.13 -8.03
N THR A 127 -2.01 -17.99 -8.65
CA THR A 127 -1.42 -17.56 -9.92
C THR A 127 -0.85 -16.16 -9.79
N PRO A 128 0.18 -15.81 -10.61
CA PRO A 128 0.71 -14.46 -10.63
C PRO A 128 -0.41 -13.45 -10.91
N PRO A 129 -0.41 -12.30 -10.23
CA PRO A 129 -1.35 -11.24 -10.53
C PRO A 129 -1.13 -10.80 -11.97
N LYS A 130 -2.21 -10.54 -12.69
CA LYS A 130 -2.09 -9.83 -13.96
C LYS A 130 -1.72 -8.40 -13.60
N GLY A 131 -0.43 -8.11 -13.58
CA GLY A 131 0.10 -6.80 -13.30
C GLY A 131 -0.43 -5.81 -14.32
N ALA A 132 -1.32 -4.94 -13.90
CA ALA A 132 -1.55 -3.71 -14.63
C ALA A 132 -0.64 -2.67 -13.99
N SER A 133 0.31 -2.15 -14.75
CA SER A 133 1.01 -0.93 -14.35
C SER A 133 -0.03 0.12 -13.95
N PRO A 134 0.25 0.97 -12.94
CA PRO A 134 -0.67 2.03 -12.61
C PRO A 134 -0.95 2.87 -13.88
N PRO A 135 -2.20 3.30 -14.09
CA PRO A 135 -2.51 4.15 -15.24
C PRO A 135 -1.64 5.41 -15.20
N THR A 136 -1.22 5.85 -16.36
CA THR A 136 -0.50 7.13 -16.49
C THR A 136 -1.46 8.31 -16.29
N GLN A 137 -0.90 9.51 -16.08
CA GLN A 137 -1.72 10.73 -15.89
C GLN A 137 -2.68 10.98 -17.06
N ASP A 138 -2.25 10.65 -18.28
CA ASP A 138 -2.95 10.96 -19.55
C ASP A 138 -3.90 9.85 -20.01
N GLU A 139 -3.88 8.68 -19.36
CA GLU A 139 -4.81 7.60 -19.70
C GLU A 139 -6.25 7.93 -19.30
N PRO A 140 -7.26 7.32 -19.98
CA PRO A 140 -8.66 7.50 -19.61
C PRO A 140 -8.91 7.27 -18.12
N PHE A 141 -9.63 8.18 -17.48
CA PHE A 141 -9.96 8.12 -16.06
C PHE A 141 -11.43 7.76 -15.86
N ASN A 142 -11.66 6.78 -15.01
CA ASN A 142 -13.00 6.44 -14.53
C ASN A 142 -13.13 6.84 -13.07
N LEU A 143 -13.99 7.80 -12.78
CA LEU A 143 -14.25 8.27 -11.42
C LEU A 143 -14.97 7.22 -10.57
N THR A 144 -15.70 6.31 -11.21
CA THR A 144 -16.48 5.27 -10.54
C THR A 144 -16.02 3.88 -10.97
N ASP A 145 -16.01 2.97 -10.01
CA ASP A 145 -16.00 1.55 -10.33
C ASP A 145 -17.43 1.14 -10.73
N ASP A 146 -17.71 1.07 -12.02
CA ASP A 146 -18.92 0.41 -12.54
C ASP A 146 -18.79 -1.11 -12.47
N GLY A 147 -18.02 -1.59 -11.47
CA GLY A 147 -17.71 -2.98 -11.25
C GLY A 147 -18.96 -3.83 -11.10
N ASP A 148 -18.94 -4.90 -11.87
CA ASP A 148 -19.83 -6.08 -11.85
C ASP A 148 -20.79 -6.14 -10.66
N ARG A 149 -22.06 -5.95 -10.91
CA ARG A 149 -23.17 -6.01 -9.94
C ARG A 149 -23.35 -7.40 -9.34
N GLY A 150 -22.30 -8.08 -9.00
CA GLY A 150 -22.48 -9.49 -8.63
C GLY A 150 -21.51 -10.15 -7.66
N THR A 151 -20.59 -9.46 -7.00
CA THR A 151 -19.73 -10.15 -6.04
C THR A 151 -19.31 -9.27 -4.86
N THR A 152 -19.95 -9.53 -3.75
CA THR A 152 -19.48 -9.64 -2.35
C THR A 152 -18.26 -8.80 -1.91
N THR A 153 -18.38 -8.24 -0.72
CA THR A 153 -17.40 -7.55 0.15
C THR A 153 -15.93 -7.99 0.04
N ALA A 154 -15.62 -9.20 -0.41
CA ALA A 154 -14.27 -9.71 -0.61
C ALA A 154 -13.53 -9.05 -1.80
N LYS A 155 -14.20 -8.79 -2.93
CA LYS A 155 -13.56 -8.13 -4.10
C LYS A 155 -13.21 -6.65 -3.86
N THR A 156 -13.93 -6.00 -2.96
CA THR A 156 -13.71 -4.58 -2.65
C THR A 156 -12.44 -4.39 -1.82
N ARG A 157 -12.09 -5.37 -0.97
CA ARG A 157 -10.86 -5.33 -0.16
C ARG A 157 -9.60 -5.66 -0.98
N LYS A 158 -9.72 -6.45 -2.06
CA LYS A 158 -8.60 -6.90 -2.92
C LYS A 158 -7.78 -5.78 -3.55
N ARG A 159 -8.29 -4.55 -3.56
CA ARG A 159 -7.67 -3.43 -4.26
C ARG A 159 -7.08 -2.38 -3.33
N GLN A 160 -7.31 -2.50 -2.01
CA GLN A 160 -6.96 -1.44 -1.07
C GLN A 160 -5.45 -1.26 -0.91
N GLU A 161 -4.68 -2.38 -0.79
CA GLU A 161 -3.23 -2.31 -0.68
C GLU A 161 -2.60 -1.81 -1.98
N ARG A 162 -3.10 -2.28 -3.12
CA ARG A 162 -2.65 -1.80 -4.43
C ARG A 162 -2.95 -0.31 -4.60
N PHE A 163 -4.16 0.13 -4.27
CA PHE A 163 -4.52 1.55 -4.31
C PHE A 163 -3.61 2.39 -3.41
N ARG A 164 -3.41 1.96 -2.15
CA ARG A 164 -2.52 2.66 -1.22
C ARG A 164 -1.09 2.70 -1.74
N PHE A 165 -0.57 1.58 -2.23
CA PHE A 165 0.76 1.49 -2.80
C PHE A 165 0.92 2.47 -3.97
N GLN A 166 0.00 2.45 -4.94
CA GLN A 166 0.04 3.31 -6.11
C GLN A 166 -0.08 4.80 -5.74
N VAL A 167 -0.98 5.17 -4.82
CA VAL A 167 -1.10 6.55 -4.33
C VAL A 167 0.23 7.02 -3.75
N LEU A 168 0.85 6.24 -2.85
CA LEU A 168 2.12 6.63 -2.25
C LEU A 168 3.27 6.67 -3.26
N GLN A 169 3.32 5.74 -4.21
CA GLN A 169 4.31 5.68 -5.27
C GLN A 169 4.21 6.89 -6.20
N GLN A 170 3.01 7.26 -6.63
CA GLN A 170 2.79 8.35 -7.59
C GLN A 170 2.93 9.74 -6.95
N TYR A 171 2.33 9.95 -5.79
CA TYR A 171 2.35 11.27 -5.13
C TYR A 171 3.57 11.49 -4.23
N GLY A 172 4.26 10.44 -3.83
CA GLY A 172 5.36 10.46 -2.86
C GLY A 172 4.87 10.25 -1.43
N HIS A 173 5.84 9.99 -0.55
CA HIS A 173 5.63 9.57 0.84
C HIS A 173 5.53 10.77 1.80
N LYS A 174 4.62 11.69 1.50
CA LYS A 174 4.35 12.87 2.33
C LYS A 174 2.85 13.14 2.37
N CYS A 175 2.35 13.52 3.54
CA CYS A 175 0.99 14.05 3.63
C CYS A 175 0.83 15.28 2.73
N ALA A 176 -0.25 15.32 1.95
CA ALA A 176 -0.50 16.39 0.98
C ALA A 176 -0.63 17.78 1.62
N VAL A 177 -1.00 17.84 2.92
CA VAL A 177 -1.32 19.11 3.59
C VAL A 177 -0.48 19.42 4.83
N CYS A 178 0.39 18.47 5.30
CA CYS A 178 1.29 18.70 6.42
C CYS A 178 2.69 18.10 6.21
N ASN A 179 3.56 18.19 7.24
CA ASN A 179 4.96 17.79 7.14
C ASN A 179 5.23 16.32 7.48
N ILE A 180 4.22 15.48 7.70
CA ILE A 180 4.41 14.05 7.96
C ILE A 180 4.91 13.35 6.70
N LYS A 181 6.09 12.71 6.79
CA LYS A 181 6.80 12.02 5.69
C LYS A 181 7.08 10.55 6.01
N LEU A 182 6.37 10.00 6.99
CA LEU A 182 6.52 8.60 7.39
C LEU A 182 5.46 7.76 6.69
N PRO A 183 5.83 6.87 5.75
CA PRO A 183 4.87 6.06 4.97
C PRO A 183 3.89 5.29 5.87
N GLN A 184 4.36 4.88 7.05
CA GLN A 184 3.59 4.15 8.05
C GLN A 184 2.42 4.95 8.64
N LEU A 185 2.50 6.27 8.60
CA LEU A 185 1.46 7.18 9.08
C LEU A 185 0.60 7.76 7.96
N LEU A 186 0.83 7.32 6.71
CA LEU A 186 0.09 7.79 5.55
C LEU A 186 -0.99 6.81 5.15
N ILE A 187 -2.15 7.36 4.87
CA ILE A 187 -3.34 6.67 4.36
C ILE A 187 -3.59 7.18 2.94
N ALA A 188 -3.96 6.29 2.03
CA ALA A 188 -4.48 6.68 0.73
C ALA A 188 -5.97 7.05 0.88
N ALA A 189 -6.25 8.33 1.02
CA ALA A 189 -7.61 8.83 1.13
C ALA A 189 -8.27 8.84 -0.25
N HIS A 190 -9.42 8.19 -0.41
CA HIS A 190 -10.21 8.33 -1.63
C HIS A 190 -10.82 9.73 -1.70
N ILE A 191 -10.66 10.43 -2.82
CA ILE A 191 -11.29 11.72 -3.07
C ILE A 191 -12.80 11.52 -3.23
N ARG A 192 -13.21 10.61 -4.09
CA ARG A 192 -14.55 10.06 -4.11
C ARG A 192 -14.52 8.73 -3.38
N GLY A 193 -15.17 8.68 -2.23
CA GLY A 193 -15.12 7.53 -1.33
C GLY A 193 -15.78 6.27 -1.91
N LYS A 194 -15.41 5.11 -1.37
CA LYS A 194 -15.98 3.81 -1.78
C LYS A 194 -17.50 3.72 -1.53
N ALA A 195 -18.00 4.37 -0.49
CA ALA A 195 -19.45 4.48 -0.24
C ALA A 195 -20.21 5.12 -1.41
N ASP A 196 -19.55 6.02 -2.13
CA ASP A 196 -20.06 6.68 -3.33
C ASP A 196 -19.57 6.00 -4.63
N LYS A 197 -19.12 4.76 -4.57
CA LYS A 197 -18.58 3.97 -5.69
C LYS A 197 -17.32 4.58 -6.34
N GLY A 198 -16.50 5.28 -5.57
CA GLY A 198 -15.23 5.81 -6.06
C GLY A 198 -14.29 4.70 -6.54
N SER A 199 -13.59 4.97 -7.65
CA SER A 199 -12.64 4.02 -8.25
C SER A 199 -11.37 3.88 -7.39
N ASP A 200 -10.67 2.73 -7.56
CA ASP A 200 -9.33 2.49 -7.00
C ASP A 200 -8.21 2.96 -7.97
N ASP A 201 -8.52 3.86 -8.88
CA ASP A 201 -7.51 4.59 -9.64
C ASP A 201 -6.76 5.54 -8.70
N TRP A 202 -5.44 5.50 -8.71
CA TRP A 202 -4.61 6.33 -7.82
C TRP A 202 -4.89 7.83 -7.95
N ARG A 203 -5.36 8.29 -9.15
CA ARG A 203 -5.76 9.67 -9.41
C ARG A 203 -7.05 10.10 -8.68
N ASN A 204 -7.79 9.11 -8.14
CA ASN A 204 -8.89 9.32 -7.18
C ASN A 204 -8.41 9.25 -5.73
N GLY A 205 -7.12 9.41 -5.48
CA GLY A 205 -6.52 9.30 -4.15
C GLY A 205 -5.70 10.51 -3.74
N LEU A 206 -5.44 10.62 -2.44
CA LEU A 206 -4.51 11.58 -1.84
C LEU A 206 -3.72 10.91 -0.72
N PRO A 207 -2.41 11.14 -0.60
CA PRO A 207 -1.64 10.72 0.57
C PRO A 207 -1.92 11.66 1.74
N LEU A 208 -2.64 11.22 2.74
CA LEU A 208 -2.94 11.97 3.96
C LEU A 208 -2.45 11.21 5.20
N CYS A 209 -2.06 11.91 6.26
CA CYS A 209 -1.91 11.26 7.55
C CYS A 209 -3.29 11.01 8.20
N GLY A 210 -3.34 10.14 9.22
CA GLY A 210 -4.61 9.76 9.85
C GLY A 210 -5.49 10.95 10.23
N THR A 211 -4.93 11.96 10.93
CA THR A 211 -5.67 13.17 11.31
C THR A 211 -6.25 13.91 10.09
N HIS A 212 -5.46 14.06 9.03
CA HIS A 212 -5.95 14.76 7.84
C HIS A 212 -6.87 13.90 6.97
N HIS A 213 -6.77 12.58 7.04
CA HIS A 213 -7.74 11.68 6.43
C HIS A 213 -9.12 11.88 7.08
N ASP A 214 -9.17 11.83 8.42
CA ASP A 214 -10.42 12.04 9.17
C ASP A 214 -10.99 13.44 8.93
N ALA A 215 -10.13 14.49 8.98
CA ALA A 215 -10.55 15.86 8.68
C ALA A 215 -11.09 16.02 7.25
N PHE A 216 -10.49 15.33 6.28
CA PHE A 216 -10.97 15.33 4.90
C PHE A 216 -12.33 14.64 4.80
N ASP A 217 -12.52 13.50 5.42
CA ASP A 217 -13.79 12.77 5.42
C ASP A 217 -14.91 13.57 6.06
N LEU A 218 -14.60 14.31 7.12
CA LEU A 218 -15.53 15.24 7.81
C LEU A 218 -15.76 16.57 7.07
N TYR A 219 -15.17 16.77 5.89
CA TYR A 219 -15.26 18.03 5.13
C TYR A 219 -14.73 19.26 5.86
N LEU A 220 -13.83 19.08 6.84
CA LEU A 220 -13.22 20.21 7.56
C LEU A 220 -12.21 20.98 6.70
N PHE A 221 -11.75 20.38 5.61
CA PHE A 221 -11.02 21.06 4.54
C PHE A 221 -11.34 20.45 3.18
N GLY A 222 -11.09 21.21 2.14
CA GLY A 222 -11.24 20.79 0.75
C GLY A 222 -10.11 21.31 -0.12
N ILE A 223 -10.08 20.82 -1.36
CA ILE A 223 -9.09 21.23 -2.38
C ILE A 223 -9.85 21.82 -3.55
N VAL A 224 -9.52 23.06 -3.88
CA VAL A 224 -10.09 23.78 -5.03
C VAL A 224 -9.56 23.16 -6.32
N PRO A 225 -10.43 22.64 -7.21
CA PRO A 225 -9.99 21.86 -8.37
C PRO A 225 -9.14 22.65 -9.39
N GLU A 226 -9.37 23.96 -9.50
CA GLU A 226 -8.72 24.81 -10.48
C GLU A 226 -7.33 25.26 -10.05
N THR A 227 -7.14 25.46 -8.74
CA THR A 227 -5.92 26.08 -8.18
C THR A 227 -5.12 25.13 -7.31
N LEU A 228 -5.69 23.96 -6.97
CA LEU A 228 -5.14 23.01 -6.00
C LEU A 228 -4.93 23.62 -4.61
N GLN A 229 -5.57 24.76 -4.33
CA GLN A 229 -5.52 25.40 -3.02
C GLN A 229 -6.30 24.58 -1.99
N VAL A 230 -5.75 24.56 -0.79
CA VAL A 230 -6.39 23.92 0.36
C VAL A 230 -7.20 24.98 1.08
N GLU A 231 -8.50 24.80 1.15
CA GLU A 231 -9.42 25.64 1.92
C GLU A 231 -9.98 24.89 3.12
N VAL A 232 -10.27 25.61 4.19
CA VAL A 232 -10.81 25.06 5.43
C VAL A 232 -12.25 25.50 5.63
N ALA A 233 -13.04 24.69 6.32
CA ALA A 233 -14.43 25.01 6.66
C ALA A 233 -14.50 26.32 7.47
N PRO A 234 -15.57 27.12 7.34
CA PRO A 234 -15.74 28.37 8.11
C PRO A 234 -15.67 28.21 9.62
N THR A 235 -15.93 27.02 10.11
CA THR A 235 -15.97 26.67 11.56
C THR A 235 -14.61 26.34 12.15
N VAL A 236 -13.55 26.21 11.35
CA VAL A 236 -12.21 25.85 11.80
C VAL A 236 -11.14 26.72 11.15
N THR A 237 -9.96 26.75 11.75
CA THR A 237 -8.79 27.42 11.16
C THR A 237 -7.78 26.40 10.64
N ARG A 238 -6.88 26.84 9.77
CA ARG A 238 -5.76 25.99 9.31
C ARG A 238 -4.88 25.52 10.47
N ASN A 239 -4.74 26.35 11.50
CA ASN A 239 -3.97 26.02 12.69
C ASN A 239 -4.63 24.91 13.51
N ASP A 240 -5.95 24.94 13.68
CA ASP A 240 -6.69 23.88 14.38
C ASP A 240 -6.48 22.52 13.72
N LEU A 241 -6.40 22.49 12.40
CA LEU A 241 -6.16 21.29 11.62
C LEU A 241 -4.66 20.99 11.40
N SER A 242 -3.73 21.86 11.86
CA SER A 242 -2.28 21.73 11.58
C SER A 242 -1.95 21.62 10.08
N ILE A 243 -2.73 22.30 9.23
CA ILE A 243 -2.50 22.38 7.78
C ILE A 243 -1.41 23.44 7.53
N VAL A 244 -0.28 23.00 6.98
CA VAL A 244 0.91 23.87 6.78
C VAL A 244 1.08 24.32 5.34
N THR A 245 0.42 23.70 4.37
CA THR A 245 0.52 24.09 2.95
C THR A 245 -0.70 24.88 2.50
N SER A 246 -0.52 25.87 1.64
CA SER A 246 -1.64 26.57 1.00
C SER A 246 -2.18 25.84 -0.23
N THR A 247 -1.40 24.93 -0.79
CA THR A 247 -1.74 24.16 -1.99
C THR A 247 -1.14 22.78 -1.94
N ILE A 248 -1.76 21.81 -2.61
CA ILE A 248 -1.24 20.44 -2.75
C ILE A 248 -0.25 20.31 -3.94
N SER A 249 0.11 21.38 -4.62
CA SER A 249 1.07 21.34 -5.74
C SER A 249 2.48 20.87 -5.36
N THR A 250 2.72 20.61 -4.07
CA THR A 250 4.00 20.06 -3.55
C THR A 250 4.11 18.53 -3.66
N ILE A 251 3.06 17.84 -4.03
CA ILE A 251 3.08 16.40 -4.34
C ILE A 251 3.50 16.18 -5.79
N ARG A 252 4.04 14.99 -6.10
CA ARG A 252 4.71 14.71 -7.39
C ARG A 252 3.77 14.65 -8.59
N ALA A 253 2.53 14.25 -8.37
CA ALA A 253 1.50 14.11 -9.39
C ALA A 253 0.25 14.88 -8.96
N GLU A 254 -0.70 15.06 -9.86
CA GLU A 254 -1.95 15.74 -9.56
C GLU A 254 -3.11 14.74 -9.51
N PRO A 255 -4.04 14.87 -8.55
CA PRO A 255 -5.30 14.15 -8.56
C PRO A 255 -6.12 14.48 -9.81
N HIS A 256 -6.94 13.53 -10.26
CA HIS A 256 -7.79 13.82 -11.41
C HIS A 256 -8.82 14.91 -11.09
N ARG A 257 -8.95 15.85 -12.03
CA ARG A 257 -9.81 17.03 -11.85
C ARG A 257 -11.27 16.66 -11.60
N ASP A 258 -11.78 15.61 -12.23
CA ASP A 258 -13.16 15.15 -12.01
C ASP A 258 -13.37 14.62 -10.58
N ALA A 259 -12.36 13.98 -9.98
CA ALA A 259 -12.42 13.53 -8.60
C ALA A 259 -12.47 14.74 -7.65
N LEU A 260 -11.59 15.72 -7.89
CA LEU A 260 -11.58 16.98 -7.12
C LEU A 260 -12.89 17.74 -7.27
N ASN A 261 -13.41 17.89 -8.49
CA ASN A 261 -14.70 18.56 -8.76
C ASN A 261 -15.85 17.90 -8.02
N TRP A 262 -15.89 16.57 -8.03
CA TRP A 262 -16.93 15.82 -7.33
C TRP A 262 -16.86 16.08 -5.81
N ARG A 263 -15.67 16.04 -5.24
CA ARG A 263 -15.46 16.27 -3.80
C ARG A 263 -15.74 17.71 -3.43
N TRP A 264 -15.24 18.65 -4.19
CA TRP A 264 -15.38 20.09 -3.93
C TRP A 264 -16.86 20.54 -3.88
N LYS A 265 -17.68 20.09 -4.82
CA LYS A 265 -19.13 20.35 -4.80
C LYS A 265 -19.80 19.89 -3.51
N ARG A 266 -19.41 18.75 -2.96
CA ARG A 266 -19.94 18.24 -1.68
C ARG A 266 -19.41 19.03 -0.51
N THR A 267 -18.15 19.37 -0.51
CA THR A 267 -17.52 20.21 0.50
C THR A 267 -18.24 21.56 0.62
N GLN A 268 -18.44 22.25 -0.48
CA GLN A 268 -19.15 23.54 -0.51
C GLN A 268 -20.59 23.41 -0.01
N LYS A 269 -21.29 22.34 -0.43
CA LYS A 269 -22.65 22.11 0.05
C LYS A 269 -22.69 21.91 1.57
N THR A 270 -21.75 21.15 2.14
CA THR A 270 -21.67 20.95 3.59
C THR A 270 -21.44 22.27 4.31
N TRP A 271 -20.49 23.10 3.83
CA TRP A 271 -20.15 24.38 4.46
C TRP A 271 -21.25 25.45 4.36
N THR A 272 -22.17 25.33 3.40
CA THR A 272 -23.31 26.26 3.26
C THR A 272 -24.57 25.77 3.97
N SER A 273 -24.56 24.56 4.51
CA SER A 273 -25.74 23.96 5.19
C SER A 273 -25.63 24.05 6.71
N GLU A 274 -24.49 24.47 7.24
CA GLU A 274 -24.21 24.82 8.65
C GLU A 274 -24.36 26.32 8.87
#